data_2b999610a5da9b07583170aa171f432d
#
_entry.id   2b999610a5da9b07583170aa171f432d
#
_cell.length_a   1.000
_cell.length_b   1.000
_cell.length_c   1.000
_cell.angle_alpha   90.00
_cell.angle_beta   90.00
_cell.angle_gamma   90.00
#
_symmetry.space_group_name_H-M   'P 1'
#
loop_
_entity.id
_entity.type
_entity.pdbx_description
1 polymer ?
#
loop_
_entity_poly.entity_id
_entity_poly.type
_entity_poly.pdbx_seq_one_letter_code
_entity_poly.pdbx_strand_id
1 'polypeptide(L)'
;MIRRSLSLRALPILSVFALLAACGGGSGGGGSSTPTPPGAPTIGTATTGSASITVAFTAPSSSGSSAIIDYVVTCTASGASRSQSGTTSPITVSGLTNGTSYSCSVVATNSAGAGASSGSVTATPRGVPGAPTIGTATAGNTSASIAFTAPSSDGGSPITGYTVSCTAGSVTRTASGASSPLNVTGLVNGTAYNCSVVATNAIGNSAASGQVQVTPTTGGVAYNTDGVLCSYNVSEFNSSASVNASASAFWSCNPTRSLVSNAIPNHPVGTFPNANNPNTIRAQSIAATFPLRPSVSSANGTNVMVSGYAINGVKFEPGTGGTCDGASPPNCNFNGGGGAWRMEALAPSSFNFGTDDNNAHVQPTGEYHYHGMPTGLITKLGKGTAMTLVGWAADGFPIYARYGYTNANDASTAIKELTSSWRIKATPDSGRPATTLYPMGSFLQDYEYVAGLGDLDQCNGRTGVTPEFPNGIYYYVITNAFPFVHRCLRGSTSTG
;
A
#
# COMPACT_ATOMS: atom_id res chain seq x y z
N MET A 1 -36.14 9.62 26.46
CA MET A 1 -37.61 9.66 26.70
C MET A 1 -38.33 9.99 25.40
N ILE A 2 -39.38 9.25 25.18
CA ILE A 2 -40.42 9.39 24.13
C ILE A 2 -40.05 8.77 22.77
N ARG A 3 -40.35 7.48 22.67
CA ARG A 3 -40.61 6.73 21.45
C ARG A 3 -41.99 7.18 20.91
N ARG A 4 -42.08 7.43 19.62
CA ARG A 4 -43.39 7.36 18.92
C ARG A 4 -43.31 6.36 17.77
N SER A 5 -43.98 5.25 17.96
CA SER A 5 -44.28 4.25 16.96
C SER A 5 -45.46 4.75 16.12
N LEU A 6 -45.35 4.72 14.78
CA LEU A 6 -46.50 4.86 13.88
C LEU A 6 -46.81 3.46 13.31
N SER A 7 -47.93 2.92 13.72
CA SER A 7 -48.55 1.74 13.15
C SER A 7 -49.30 2.12 11.87
N LEU A 8 -48.93 1.50 10.73
CA LEU A 8 -49.75 1.52 9.52
C LEU A 8 -50.83 0.40 9.63
N ARG A 9 -52.09 0.83 9.64
CA ARG A 9 -53.25 -0.07 9.58
C ARG A 9 -53.44 -0.53 8.14
N ALA A 10 -53.58 -1.87 7.98
CA ALA A 10 -54.05 -2.53 6.78
C ALA A 10 -55.60 -2.34 6.64
N LEU A 11 -56.02 -1.91 5.47
CA LEU A 11 -57.46 -1.96 5.08
C LEU A 11 -57.71 -3.29 4.37
N PRO A 12 -58.85 -3.99 4.69
CA PRO A 12 -59.27 -5.17 3.97
C PRO A 12 -60.06 -4.79 2.72
N ILE A 13 -59.75 -5.43 1.61
CA ILE A 13 -60.51 -5.36 0.36
C ILE A 13 -61.73 -6.29 0.54
N LEU A 14 -62.90 -5.64 0.52
CA LEU A 14 -64.20 -6.34 0.64
C LEU A 14 -64.61 -6.86 -0.73
N SER A 15 -64.70 -8.20 -0.84
CA SER A 15 -65.25 -8.90 -2.00
C SER A 15 -66.77 -8.78 -1.99
N VAL A 16 -67.34 -8.13 -3.00
CA VAL A 16 -68.80 -8.12 -3.21
C VAL A 16 -69.14 -9.25 -4.19
N PHE A 17 -69.76 -10.31 -3.69
CA PHE A 17 -70.46 -11.29 -4.48
C PHE A 17 -71.89 -10.77 -4.74
N ALA A 18 -72.25 -10.50 -5.99
CA ALA A 18 -73.62 -10.29 -6.39
C ALA A 18 -74.15 -11.56 -7.07
N LEU A 19 -75.07 -12.24 -6.39
CA LEU A 19 -75.91 -13.25 -6.94
C LEU A 19 -77.03 -12.58 -7.76
N LEU A 20 -77.18 -12.89 -9.05
CA LEU A 20 -78.46 -12.66 -9.79
C LEU A 20 -78.95 -13.99 -10.32
N ALA A 21 -80.17 -14.34 -9.89
CA ALA A 21 -80.91 -15.47 -10.26
C ALA A 21 -81.53 -15.33 -11.66
N ALA A 22 -81.74 -16.46 -12.27
CA ALA A 22 -82.25 -16.76 -13.61
C ALA A 22 -83.63 -16.22 -13.91
N CYS A 23 -83.83 -15.81 -15.18
CA CYS A 23 -85.11 -16.12 -15.84
C CYS A 23 -84.87 -16.35 -17.34
N GLY A 24 -85.50 -17.40 -17.85
CA GLY A 24 -85.19 -18.14 -19.03
C GLY A 24 -85.61 -17.60 -20.38
N GLY A 25 -85.16 -18.33 -21.40
CA GLY A 25 -85.88 -18.55 -22.63
C GLY A 25 -85.39 -17.79 -23.86
N GLY A 26 -84.71 -18.47 -24.78
CA GLY A 26 -84.52 -18.04 -26.13
C GLY A 26 -83.37 -18.74 -26.85
N SER A 27 -83.64 -19.80 -27.57
CA SER A 27 -82.73 -20.50 -28.49
C SER A 27 -82.21 -19.56 -29.57
N GLY A 28 -80.94 -19.30 -29.57
CA GLY A 28 -80.21 -18.70 -30.69
C GLY A 28 -78.75 -19.19 -30.61
N GLY A 29 -78.40 -20.17 -31.46
CA GLY A 29 -77.03 -20.73 -31.52
C GLY A 29 -76.02 -19.70 -32.01
N GLY A 30 -75.47 -18.90 -31.06
CA GLY A 30 -74.28 -18.14 -31.23
C GLY A 30 -73.25 -18.73 -30.24
N GLY A 31 -72.29 -19.46 -30.72
CA GLY A 31 -71.17 -19.94 -29.91
C GLY A 31 -70.49 -18.79 -29.24
N SER A 32 -70.81 -18.45 -27.97
CA SER A 32 -70.11 -17.51 -27.15
C SER A 32 -68.72 -18.09 -26.86
N SER A 33 -67.79 -17.84 -27.79
CA SER A 33 -66.38 -18.15 -27.49
C SER A 33 -65.99 -17.34 -26.29
N THR A 34 -65.62 -18.00 -25.20
CA THR A 34 -65.01 -17.31 -24.04
C THR A 34 -63.80 -16.54 -24.51
N PRO A 35 -63.70 -15.25 -24.15
CA PRO A 35 -62.55 -14.43 -24.51
C PRO A 35 -61.27 -15.11 -24.04
N THR A 36 -60.30 -15.34 -24.95
CA THR A 36 -59.03 -16.01 -24.68
C THR A 36 -57.88 -15.06 -24.67
N PRO A 37 -57.03 -15.08 -23.63
CA PRO A 37 -55.77 -14.30 -23.58
C PRO A 37 -54.79 -14.76 -24.67
N PRO A 38 -53.69 -13.97 -24.91
CA PRO A 38 -52.63 -14.35 -25.84
C PRO A 38 -51.85 -15.59 -25.37
N GLY A 39 -51.19 -16.26 -26.28
CA GLY A 39 -50.17 -17.26 -25.97
C GLY A 39 -48.94 -16.62 -25.34
N ALA A 40 -47.99 -17.47 -24.90
CA ALA A 40 -46.70 -16.98 -24.34
C ALA A 40 -45.82 -16.36 -25.46
N PRO A 41 -45.28 -15.16 -25.29
CA PRO A 41 -44.22 -14.65 -26.18
C PRO A 41 -42.98 -15.57 -26.13
N THR A 42 -42.16 -15.53 -27.17
CA THR A 42 -40.86 -16.20 -27.17
C THR A 42 -39.80 -15.22 -26.72
N ILE A 43 -39.14 -15.49 -25.59
CA ILE A 43 -38.09 -14.62 -25.08
C ILE A 43 -36.84 -14.77 -25.93
N GLY A 44 -36.16 -13.66 -26.21
CA GLY A 44 -34.91 -13.54 -26.94
C GLY A 44 -33.73 -13.20 -26.05
N THR A 45 -32.82 -12.38 -26.57
CA THR A 45 -31.61 -11.93 -25.87
C THR A 45 -31.94 -10.81 -24.87
N ALA A 46 -31.16 -10.78 -23.79
CA ALA A 46 -31.16 -9.66 -22.86
C ALA A 46 -29.80 -8.93 -22.95
N THR A 47 -29.83 -7.62 -23.15
CA THR A 47 -28.62 -6.76 -23.13
C THR A 47 -28.63 -5.91 -21.87
N THR A 48 -27.45 -5.72 -21.25
CA THR A 48 -27.30 -5.00 -19.98
C THR A 48 -26.83 -3.58 -20.21
N GLY A 49 -27.43 -2.64 -19.47
CA GLY A 49 -26.99 -1.25 -19.34
C GLY A 49 -26.76 -0.88 -17.88
N SER A 50 -26.44 0.39 -17.63
CA SER A 50 -26.38 0.88 -16.24
C SER A 50 -27.78 0.89 -15.63
N ALA A 51 -27.95 0.16 -14.52
CA ALA A 51 -29.19 -0.01 -13.81
C ALA A 51 -30.38 -0.42 -14.71
N SER A 52 -30.12 -1.13 -15.84
CA SER A 52 -31.15 -1.49 -16.80
C SER A 52 -30.86 -2.81 -17.54
N ILE A 53 -31.92 -3.48 -17.98
CA ILE A 53 -31.88 -4.65 -18.88
C ILE A 53 -32.86 -4.42 -20.01
N THR A 54 -32.38 -4.53 -21.23
CA THR A 54 -33.22 -4.50 -22.44
C THR A 54 -33.46 -5.91 -22.91
N VAL A 55 -34.73 -6.31 -22.93
CA VAL A 55 -35.13 -7.69 -23.31
C VAL A 55 -35.79 -7.69 -24.69
N ALA A 56 -35.22 -8.43 -25.62
CA ALA A 56 -35.81 -8.71 -26.91
C ALA A 56 -36.70 -9.94 -26.82
N PHE A 57 -37.79 -9.95 -27.59
CA PHE A 57 -38.75 -11.06 -27.65
C PHE A 57 -39.50 -11.05 -28.98
N THR A 58 -40.11 -12.16 -29.34
CA THR A 58 -41.06 -12.24 -30.45
C THR A 58 -42.48 -12.44 -29.93
N ALA A 59 -43.46 -11.90 -30.65
CA ALA A 59 -44.87 -12.04 -30.33
C ALA A 59 -45.27 -13.51 -30.28
N PRO A 60 -46.27 -13.86 -29.46
CA PRO A 60 -46.79 -15.23 -29.42
C PRO A 60 -47.41 -15.58 -30.76
N SER A 61 -47.45 -16.89 -31.08
CA SER A 61 -48.08 -17.42 -32.31
C SER A 61 -49.59 -17.24 -32.33
N SER A 62 -50.22 -17.04 -31.17
CA SER A 62 -51.64 -16.74 -31.02
C SER A 62 -51.85 -15.45 -30.22
N SER A 63 -52.58 -14.52 -30.78
CA SER A 63 -53.03 -13.30 -30.10
C SER A 63 -54.25 -13.53 -29.17
N GLY A 64 -54.81 -14.74 -29.15
CA GLY A 64 -56.06 -15.03 -28.45
C GLY A 64 -57.29 -14.50 -29.24
N SER A 65 -58.33 -14.10 -28.51
CA SER A 65 -59.61 -13.62 -29.09
C SER A 65 -59.54 -12.21 -29.66
N SER A 66 -58.47 -11.45 -29.44
CA SER A 66 -58.30 -10.07 -29.92
C SER A 66 -56.81 -9.73 -30.11
N ALA A 67 -56.55 -8.62 -30.76
CA ALA A 67 -55.20 -8.12 -30.97
C ALA A 67 -54.47 -7.89 -29.62
N ILE A 68 -53.17 -8.13 -29.59
CA ILE A 68 -52.30 -7.78 -28.44
C ILE A 68 -52.27 -6.27 -28.27
N ILE A 69 -52.49 -5.81 -27.05
CA ILE A 69 -52.50 -4.38 -26.68
C ILE A 69 -51.14 -3.96 -26.10
N ASP A 70 -50.51 -4.87 -25.36
CA ASP A 70 -49.35 -4.56 -24.53
C ASP A 70 -48.49 -5.79 -24.23
N TYR A 71 -47.22 -5.57 -23.97
CA TYR A 71 -46.29 -6.55 -23.43
C TYR A 71 -45.73 -6.01 -22.12
N VAL A 72 -45.60 -6.83 -21.10
CA VAL A 72 -44.97 -6.47 -19.84
C VAL A 72 -43.76 -7.37 -19.63
N VAL A 73 -42.58 -6.72 -19.59
CA VAL A 73 -41.34 -7.40 -19.18
C VAL A 73 -41.17 -7.21 -17.67
N THR A 74 -40.98 -8.34 -16.95
CA THR A 74 -40.71 -8.35 -15.52
C THR A 74 -39.37 -9.00 -15.25
N CYS A 75 -38.48 -8.28 -14.55
CA CYS A 75 -37.18 -8.77 -14.11
C CYS A 75 -37.17 -8.91 -12.58
N THR A 76 -36.82 -10.09 -12.07
CA THR A 76 -36.92 -10.44 -10.65
C THR A 76 -35.59 -10.92 -10.13
N ALA A 77 -35.19 -10.43 -8.93
CA ALA A 77 -34.02 -10.89 -8.18
C ALA A 77 -34.33 -10.85 -6.67
N SER A 78 -33.98 -11.89 -5.94
CA SER A 78 -34.10 -11.99 -4.46
C SER A 78 -35.50 -11.57 -3.93
N GLY A 79 -36.57 -11.92 -4.65
CA GLY A 79 -37.95 -11.61 -4.27
C GLY A 79 -38.46 -10.21 -4.62
N ALA A 80 -37.56 -9.33 -5.11
CA ALA A 80 -37.94 -8.00 -5.63
C ALA A 80 -38.06 -8.07 -7.16
N SER A 81 -39.10 -7.40 -7.71
CA SER A 81 -39.30 -7.33 -9.16
C SER A 81 -39.44 -5.88 -9.62
N ARG A 82 -39.04 -5.68 -10.87
CA ARG A 82 -39.27 -4.44 -11.65
C ARG A 82 -39.91 -4.83 -12.96
N SER A 83 -40.89 -4.08 -13.39
CA SER A 83 -41.60 -4.34 -14.64
C SER A 83 -41.65 -3.05 -15.48
N GLN A 84 -41.68 -3.24 -16.79
CA GLN A 84 -41.89 -2.20 -17.77
C GLN A 84 -42.79 -2.73 -18.88
N SER A 85 -43.77 -1.90 -19.29
CA SER A 85 -44.65 -2.21 -20.39
C SER A 85 -44.24 -1.51 -21.69
N GLY A 86 -44.69 -2.04 -22.80
CA GLY A 86 -44.52 -1.47 -24.14
C GLY A 86 -45.24 -2.28 -25.20
N THR A 87 -45.49 -1.63 -26.34
CA THR A 87 -46.27 -2.21 -27.45
C THR A 87 -45.41 -3.03 -28.44
N THR A 88 -44.09 -2.91 -28.37
CA THR A 88 -43.14 -3.53 -29.29
C THR A 88 -41.90 -4.04 -28.58
N SER A 89 -41.25 -5.08 -29.16
CA SER A 89 -39.90 -5.52 -28.75
C SER A 89 -38.83 -4.64 -29.39
N PRO A 90 -37.67 -4.35 -28.68
CA PRO A 90 -37.40 -4.76 -27.31
C PRO A 90 -37.96 -3.79 -26.26
N ILE A 91 -38.04 -4.22 -24.98
CA ILE A 91 -38.46 -3.42 -23.85
C ILE A 91 -37.30 -3.31 -22.85
N THR A 92 -37.06 -2.08 -22.33
CA THR A 92 -36.02 -1.82 -21.35
C THR A 92 -36.62 -1.66 -19.95
N VAL A 93 -36.24 -2.52 -19.03
CA VAL A 93 -36.57 -2.43 -17.61
C VAL A 93 -35.45 -1.65 -16.90
N SER A 94 -35.81 -0.53 -16.28
CA SER A 94 -34.90 0.37 -15.57
C SER A 94 -35.06 0.30 -14.05
N GLY A 95 -34.17 0.96 -13.28
CA GLY A 95 -34.20 1.00 -11.81
C GLY A 95 -33.73 -0.31 -11.18
N LEU A 96 -32.92 -1.08 -11.89
CA LEU A 96 -32.28 -2.30 -11.44
C LEU A 96 -30.98 -1.97 -10.69
N THR A 97 -30.52 -2.89 -9.84
CA THR A 97 -29.24 -2.74 -9.13
C THR A 97 -28.11 -3.35 -9.95
N ASN A 98 -27.08 -2.57 -10.24
CA ASN A 98 -25.88 -3.07 -10.90
C ASN A 98 -25.20 -4.18 -10.07
N GLY A 99 -24.67 -5.19 -10.72
CA GLY A 99 -24.04 -6.35 -10.10
C GLY A 99 -25.03 -7.43 -9.60
N THR A 100 -26.34 -7.17 -9.66
CA THR A 100 -27.37 -8.15 -9.27
C THR A 100 -27.87 -8.89 -10.49
N SER A 101 -27.88 -10.23 -10.43
CA SER A 101 -28.42 -11.07 -11.50
C SER A 101 -29.95 -11.09 -11.43
N TYR A 102 -30.60 -10.73 -12.52
CA TYR A 102 -32.06 -10.77 -12.67
C TYR A 102 -32.48 -11.84 -13.64
N SER A 103 -33.62 -12.52 -13.33
CA SER A 103 -34.36 -13.37 -14.24
C SER A 103 -35.52 -12.58 -14.83
N CYS A 104 -35.54 -12.41 -16.15
CA CYS A 104 -36.55 -11.61 -16.84
C CYS A 104 -37.47 -12.52 -17.68
N SER A 105 -38.77 -12.22 -17.67
CA SER A 105 -39.78 -12.86 -18.52
C SER A 105 -40.72 -11.80 -19.11
N VAL A 106 -41.49 -12.16 -20.12
CA VAL A 106 -42.44 -11.28 -20.79
C VAL A 106 -43.83 -11.92 -20.89
N VAL A 107 -44.85 -11.10 -20.69
CA VAL A 107 -46.26 -11.46 -20.82
C VAL A 107 -46.89 -10.55 -21.87
N ALA A 108 -47.71 -11.13 -22.78
CA ALA A 108 -48.54 -10.36 -23.71
C ALA A 108 -49.97 -10.23 -23.15
N THR A 109 -50.61 -9.08 -23.40
CA THR A 109 -51.96 -8.78 -22.92
C THR A 109 -52.87 -8.39 -24.08
N ASN A 110 -54.10 -8.88 -24.12
CA ASN A 110 -55.16 -8.45 -25.01
C ASN A 110 -56.37 -8.00 -24.20
N SER A 111 -57.53 -7.73 -24.82
CA SER A 111 -58.75 -7.35 -24.14
C SER A 111 -59.38 -8.42 -23.26
N ALA A 112 -58.96 -9.67 -23.42
CA ALA A 112 -59.39 -10.79 -22.55
C ALA A 112 -58.48 -10.94 -21.30
N GLY A 113 -57.38 -10.23 -21.25
CA GLY A 113 -56.45 -10.25 -20.13
C GLY A 113 -55.03 -10.64 -20.51
N ALA A 114 -54.17 -10.85 -19.47
CA ALA A 114 -52.79 -11.28 -19.60
C ALA A 114 -52.72 -12.75 -19.97
N GLY A 115 -51.82 -13.09 -20.91
CA GLY A 115 -51.51 -14.42 -21.37
C GLY A 115 -50.53 -15.15 -20.47
N ALA A 116 -50.06 -16.29 -20.96
CA ALA A 116 -48.99 -17.03 -20.27
C ALA A 116 -47.65 -16.29 -20.37
N SER A 117 -46.82 -16.42 -19.32
CA SER A 117 -45.49 -15.91 -19.31
C SER A 117 -44.56 -16.66 -20.27
N SER A 118 -43.65 -15.98 -20.91
CA SER A 118 -42.54 -16.59 -21.65
C SER A 118 -41.65 -17.45 -20.76
N GLY A 119 -40.71 -18.16 -21.33
CA GLY A 119 -39.50 -18.59 -20.63
C GLY A 119 -38.73 -17.40 -20.01
N SER A 120 -37.64 -17.66 -19.36
CA SER A 120 -36.84 -16.62 -18.71
C SER A 120 -35.45 -16.50 -19.33
N VAL A 121 -34.90 -15.30 -19.29
CA VAL A 121 -33.50 -14.97 -19.62
C VAL A 121 -32.86 -14.29 -18.43
N THR A 122 -31.60 -14.64 -18.11
CA THR A 122 -30.86 -14.02 -17.01
C THR A 122 -29.90 -12.98 -17.53
N ALA A 123 -29.79 -11.86 -16.82
CA ALA A 123 -28.85 -10.78 -17.14
C ALA A 123 -28.46 -10.01 -15.86
N THR A 124 -27.24 -9.46 -15.85
CA THR A 124 -26.71 -8.69 -14.72
C THR A 124 -26.36 -7.27 -15.20
N PRO A 125 -27.10 -6.24 -14.80
CA PRO A 125 -26.78 -4.86 -15.15
C PRO A 125 -25.38 -4.48 -14.67
N ARG A 126 -24.66 -3.67 -15.46
CA ARG A 126 -23.33 -3.17 -15.12
C ARG A 126 -23.23 -1.70 -15.44
N GLY A 127 -22.53 -0.97 -14.57
CA GLY A 127 -22.28 0.45 -14.72
C GLY A 127 -20.87 0.81 -14.23
N VAL A 128 -20.56 2.09 -14.25
CA VAL A 128 -19.33 2.62 -13.68
C VAL A 128 -19.33 2.46 -12.16
N PRO A 129 -18.16 2.46 -11.49
CA PRO A 129 -18.07 2.41 -10.04
C PRO A 129 -18.75 3.61 -9.37
N GLY A 130 -19.08 3.51 -8.10
CA GLY A 130 -19.37 4.66 -7.25
C GLY A 130 -18.15 5.57 -7.11
N ALA A 131 -18.35 6.81 -6.63
CA ALA A 131 -17.23 7.69 -6.35
C ALA A 131 -16.42 7.17 -5.15
N PRO A 132 -15.07 7.15 -5.20
CA PRO A 132 -14.23 6.91 -4.03
C PRO A 132 -14.43 7.97 -2.96
N THR A 133 -14.08 7.67 -1.72
CA THR A 133 -14.02 8.67 -0.65
C THR A 133 -12.57 9.14 -0.50
N ILE A 134 -12.34 10.46 -0.70
CA ILE A 134 -10.99 11.02 -0.52
C ILE A 134 -10.67 11.12 0.96
N GLY A 135 -9.44 10.81 1.31
CA GLY A 135 -8.89 10.87 2.66
C GLY A 135 -7.91 12.02 2.82
N THR A 136 -6.85 11.80 3.59
CA THR A 136 -5.82 12.80 3.85
C THR A 136 -4.91 13.00 2.66
N ALA A 137 -4.46 14.25 2.48
CA ALA A 137 -3.41 14.61 1.54
C ALA A 137 -2.15 15.00 2.31
N THR A 138 -1.04 14.37 1.98
CA THR A 138 0.25 14.60 2.63
C THR A 138 1.18 15.30 1.64
N ALA A 139 1.63 16.51 1.98
CA ALA A 139 2.53 17.29 1.15
C ALA A 139 3.94 16.67 1.12
N GLY A 140 4.57 16.66 -0.03
CA GLY A 140 5.97 16.30 -0.24
C GLY A 140 6.70 17.39 -1.03
N ASN A 141 8.02 17.20 -1.25
CA ASN A 141 8.77 18.08 -2.13
C ASN A 141 8.36 17.83 -3.58
N THR A 142 7.78 18.85 -4.23
CA THR A 142 7.19 18.80 -5.58
C THR A 142 6.22 17.64 -5.78
N SER A 143 5.58 17.15 -4.70
CA SER A 143 4.70 15.98 -4.70
C SER A 143 3.63 16.05 -3.63
N ALA A 144 2.62 15.18 -3.75
CA ALA A 144 1.61 14.96 -2.72
C ALA A 144 1.17 13.48 -2.73
N SER A 145 1.09 12.89 -1.55
CA SER A 145 0.51 11.55 -1.35
C SER A 145 -0.95 11.69 -0.97
N ILE A 146 -1.85 11.12 -1.75
CA ILE A 146 -3.30 11.25 -1.57
C ILE A 146 -3.87 9.89 -1.16
N ALA A 147 -4.36 9.83 0.07
CA ALA A 147 -5.07 8.67 0.59
C ALA A 147 -6.55 8.71 0.18
N PHE A 148 -7.15 7.54 -0.02
CA PHE A 148 -8.58 7.40 -0.34
C PHE A 148 -9.07 5.99 0.03
N THR A 149 -10.38 5.83 0.15
CA THR A 149 -11.03 4.53 0.28
C THR A 149 -11.81 4.20 -0.99
N ALA A 150 -11.82 2.92 -1.35
CA ALA A 150 -12.58 2.41 -2.48
C ALA A 150 -14.08 2.74 -2.35
N PRO A 151 -14.81 2.91 -3.46
CA PRO A 151 -16.25 3.10 -3.42
C PRO A 151 -16.95 1.86 -2.87
N SER A 152 -18.12 2.04 -2.27
CA SER A 152 -18.94 0.94 -1.75
C SER A 152 -19.55 0.07 -2.84
N SER A 153 -19.56 0.52 -4.10
CA SER A 153 -20.05 -0.23 -5.26
C SER A 153 -19.04 -0.14 -6.40
N ASP A 154 -18.69 -1.30 -6.96
CA ASP A 154 -17.86 -1.42 -8.17
C ASP A 154 -18.67 -1.28 -9.47
N GLY A 155 -20.00 -1.05 -9.37
CA GLY A 155 -20.91 -0.96 -10.51
C GLY A 155 -21.24 -2.31 -11.13
N GLY A 156 -20.94 -3.42 -10.47
CA GLY A 156 -21.13 -4.78 -10.99
C GLY A 156 -20.04 -5.24 -11.94
N SER A 157 -18.92 -4.53 -11.96
CA SER A 157 -17.69 -4.87 -12.70
C SER A 157 -16.48 -4.50 -11.82
N PRO A 158 -15.49 -5.41 -11.63
CA PRO A 158 -14.36 -5.17 -10.76
C PRO A 158 -13.63 -3.87 -11.10
N ILE A 159 -13.21 -3.11 -10.07
CA ILE A 159 -12.39 -1.92 -10.24
C ILE A 159 -11.02 -2.33 -10.74
N THR A 160 -10.55 -1.71 -11.83
CA THR A 160 -9.26 -1.96 -12.46
C THR A 160 -8.18 -0.96 -12.06
N GLY A 161 -8.55 0.18 -11.48
CA GLY A 161 -7.60 1.18 -11.02
C GLY A 161 -8.25 2.46 -10.52
N TYR A 162 -7.38 3.36 -10.05
CA TYR A 162 -7.73 4.69 -9.56
C TYR A 162 -6.84 5.73 -10.23
N THR A 163 -7.38 6.92 -10.44
CA THR A 163 -6.61 8.08 -10.91
C THR A 163 -6.87 9.26 -9.97
N VAL A 164 -5.81 9.76 -9.36
CA VAL A 164 -5.81 11.01 -8.61
C VAL A 164 -5.45 12.16 -9.56
N SER A 165 -6.18 13.26 -9.47
CA SER A 165 -5.93 14.51 -10.20
C SER A 165 -5.79 15.65 -9.21
N CYS A 166 -4.65 16.36 -9.23
CA CYS A 166 -4.38 17.54 -8.42
C CYS A 166 -4.29 18.77 -9.34
N THR A 167 -5.13 19.77 -9.12
CA THR A 167 -5.29 20.93 -10.01
C THR A 167 -5.04 22.24 -9.25
N ALA A 168 -4.29 23.14 -9.86
CA ALA A 168 -4.09 24.52 -9.42
C ALA A 168 -4.19 25.45 -10.66
N GLY A 169 -5.21 26.32 -10.69
CA GLY A 169 -5.51 27.13 -11.88
C GLY A 169 -5.78 26.22 -13.10
N SER A 170 -5.01 26.41 -14.16
CA SER A 170 -5.10 25.60 -15.38
C SER A 170 -4.17 24.37 -15.39
N VAL A 171 -3.36 24.19 -14.36
CA VAL A 171 -2.36 23.10 -14.29
C VAL A 171 -2.94 21.91 -13.54
N THR A 172 -2.99 20.76 -14.20
CA THR A 172 -3.38 19.48 -13.59
C THR A 172 -2.21 18.50 -13.66
N ARG A 173 -1.97 17.78 -12.56
CA ARG A 173 -1.06 16.65 -12.47
C ARG A 173 -1.83 15.43 -11.99
N THR A 174 -1.49 14.26 -12.54
CA THR A 174 -2.21 13.02 -12.26
C THR A 174 -1.26 11.91 -11.84
N ALA A 175 -1.80 10.98 -11.05
CA ALA A 175 -1.15 9.70 -10.75
C ALA A 175 -2.21 8.60 -10.81
N SER A 176 -1.86 7.44 -11.38
CA SER A 176 -2.74 6.28 -11.48
C SER A 176 -2.11 5.06 -10.82
N GLY A 177 -2.95 4.20 -10.25
CA GLY A 177 -2.50 2.97 -9.59
C GLY A 177 -3.65 2.09 -9.14
N ALA A 178 -3.33 0.91 -8.63
CA ALA A 178 -4.32 -0.09 -8.22
C ALA A 178 -4.85 0.11 -6.80
N SER A 179 -4.15 0.86 -5.96
CA SER A 179 -4.47 1.01 -4.53
C SER A 179 -4.13 2.40 -3.97
N SER A 180 -4.70 2.74 -2.84
CA SER A 180 -4.39 3.93 -2.03
C SER A 180 -3.15 3.65 -1.14
N PRO A 181 -2.32 4.69 -0.84
CA PRO A 181 -2.37 6.03 -1.42
C PRO A 181 -1.71 6.12 -2.80
N LEU A 182 -2.01 7.20 -3.56
CA LEU A 182 -1.32 7.51 -4.80
C LEU A 182 -0.46 8.77 -4.64
N ASN A 183 0.77 8.72 -5.16
CA ASN A 183 1.71 9.83 -5.10
C ASN A 183 1.71 10.62 -6.42
N VAL A 184 1.22 11.86 -6.37
CA VAL A 184 1.22 12.80 -7.50
C VAL A 184 2.52 13.60 -7.46
N THR A 185 3.30 13.59 -8.54
CA THR A 185 4.58 14.27 -8.68
C THR A 185 4.53 15.42 -9.68
N GLY A 186 5.59 16.25 -9.74
CA GLY A 186 5.66 17.39 -10.65
C GLY A 186 4.79 18.57 -10.23
N LEU A 187 4.45 18.64 -8.96
CA LEU A 187 3.76 19.78 -8.33
C LEU A 187 4.76 20.91 -8.05
N VAL A 188 4.28 22.13 -7.94
CA VAL A 188 5.08 23.31 -7.60
C VAL A 188 4.98 23.58 -6.11
N ASN A 189 6.12 23.63 -5.41
CA ASN A 189 6.14 23.96 -3.98
C ASN A 189 5.56 25.35 -3.71
N GLY A 190 4.83 25.51 -2.61
CA GLY A 190 4.13 26.74 -2.24
C GLY A 190 2.82 26.99 -3.00
N THR A 191 2.48 26.17 -3.97
CA THR A 191 1.22 26.27 -4.74
C THR A 191 0.18 25.33 -4.16
N ALA A 192 -1.02 25.85 -3.80
CA ALA A 192 -2.11 25.03 -3.30
C ALA A 192 -2.81 24.29 -4.44
N TYR A 193 -2.94 22.98 -4.34
CA TYR A 193 -3.63 22.11 -5.28
C TYR A 193 -4.89 21.52 -4.65
N ASN A 194 -5.98 21.48 -5.41
CA ASN A 194 -7.18 20.72 -5.07
C ASN A 194 -7.10 19.35 -5.73
N CYS A 195 -7.11 18.29 -4.94
CA CYS A 195 -6.96 16.91 -5.40
C CYS A 195 -8.28 16.15 -5.27
N SER A 196 -8.62 15.34 -6.28
CA SER A 196 -9.73 14.40 -6.29
C SER A 196 -9.31 13.07 -6.89
N VAL A 197 -10.11 12.02 -6.68
CA VAL A 197 -9.83 10.68 -7.19
C VAL A 197 -11.06 10.10 -7.90
N VAL A 198 -10.83 9.37 -8.98
CA VAL A 198 -11.84 8.55 -9.69
C VAL A 198 -11.44 7.09 -9.64
N ALA A 199 -12.43 6.19 -9.58
CA ALA A 199 -12.26 4.75 -9.76
C ALA A 199 -12.65 4.37 -11.19
N THR A 200 -11.97 3.39 -11.76
CA THR A 200 -12.19 2.90 -13.13
C THR A 200 -12.51 1.41 -13.10
N ASN A 201 -13.52 0.98 -13.85
CA ASN A 201 -13.79 -0.42 -14.18
C ASN A 201 -13.86 -0.61 -15.70
N ALA A 202 -14.22 -1.80 -16.17
CA ALA A 202 -14.34 -2.09 -17.61
C ALA A 202 -15.44 -1.29 -18.33
N ILE A 203 -16.38 -0.67 -17.60
CA ILE A 203 -17.48 0.14 -18.14
C ILE A 203 -17.05 1.62 -18.29
N GLY A 204 -16.18 2.09 -17.39
CA GLY A 204 -15.69 3.48 -17.42
C GLY A 204 -15.31 4.01 -16.04
N ASN A 205 -15.17 5.33 -15.97
CA ASN A 205 -14.77 6.05 -14.77
C ASN A 205 -15.99 6.43 -13.91
N SER A 206 -15.79 6.40 -12.61
CA SER A 206 -16.74 6.93 -11.63
C SER A 206 -16.88 8.46 -11.74
N ALA A 207 -17.85 9.02 -11.03
CA ALA A 207 -17.78 10.42 -10.62
C ALA A 207 -16.50 10.63 -9.77
N ALA A 208 -15.98 11.87 -9.79
CA ALA A 208 -14.86 12.23 -8.91
C ALA A 208 -15.32 12.23 -7.44
N SER A 209 -14.39 11.94 -6.55
CA SER A 209 -14.55 12.12 -5.10
C SER A 209 -14.81 13.59 -4.74
N GLY A 210 -15.08 13.90 -3.48
CA GLY A 210 -14.83 15.22 -2.91
C GLY A 210 -13.37 15.65 -3.15
N GLN A 211 -13.04 16.86 -2.75
CA GLN A 211 -11.70 17.41 -2.91
C GLN A 211 -10.98 17.53 -1.57
N VAL A 212 -9.65 17.36 -1.60
CA VAL A 212 -8.74 17.69 -0.51
C VAL A 212 -7.68 18.66 -1.03
N GLN A 213 -7.38 19.69 -0.24
CA GLN A 213 -6.36 20.65 -0.60
C GLN A 213 -4.99 20.23 -0.04
N VAL A 214 -3.94 20.42 -0.83
CA VAL A 214 -2.54 20.17 -0.43
C VAL A 214 -1.64 21.23 -1.03
N THR A 215 -0.66 21.71 -0.25
CA THR A 215 0.37 22.64 -0.71
C THR A 215 1.71 21.94 -0.58
N PRO A 216 2.33 21.47 -1.69
CA PRO A 216 3.66 20.90 -1.66
C PRO A 216 4.67 21.89 -1.08
N THR A 217 5.66 21.39 -0.35
CA THR A 217 6.68 22.24 0.30
C THR A 217 8.07 21.70 0.00
N THR A 218 9.08 22.60 -0.01
CA THR A 218 10.50 22.22 -0.18
C THR A 218 11.03 21.36 0.98
N GLY A 219 10.41 21.47 2.15
CA GLY A 219 10.61 20.53 3.26
C GLY A 219 9.58 19.40 3.14
N GLY A 220 10.03 18.14 3.05
CA GLY A 220 9.14 16.98 3.10
C GLY A 220 8.25 17.01 4.35
N VAL A 221 7.26 16.11 4.41
CA VAL A 221 6.43 15.92 5.62
C VAL A 221 7.34 15.81 6.83
N ALA A 222 7.22 16.75 7.75
CA ALA A 222 7.89 16.65 9.03
C ALA A 222 7.14 15.61 9.88
N TYR A 223 7.80 14.50 10.17
CA TYR A 223 7.27 13.47 11.04
C TYR A 223 7.59 13.82 12.50
N ASN A 224 6.65 13.57 13.40
CA ASN A 224 6.87 13.78 14.83
C ASN A 224 7.39 12.48 15.46
N THR A 225 8.62 12.49 15.97
CA THR A 225 9.23 11.36 16.69
C THR A 225 9.32 11.62 18.21
N ASP A 226 8.69 12.68 18.71
CA ASP A 226 8.64 12.99 20.13
C ASP A 226 8.01 11.83 20.92
N GLY A 227 8.53 11.57 22.11
CA GLY A 227 8.03 10.54 23.01
C GLY A 227 8.58 9.14 22.76
N VAL A 228 9.08 8.83 21.56
CA VAL A 228 9.61 7.51 21.25
C VAL A 228 11.06 7.40 21.72
N LEU A 229 11.32 6.52 22.69
CA LEU A 229 12.64 6.31 23.32
C LEU A 229 13.30 7.59 23.89
N CYS A 230 12.53 8.56 24.32
CA CYS A 230 13.02 9.84 24.83
C CYS A 230 13.60 9.81 26.26
N SER A 231 13.57 8.66 26.91
CA SER A 231 14.15 8.42 28.23
C SER A 231 14.77 7.03 28.31
N TYR A 232 15.19 6.52 27.16
CA TYR A 232 15.78 5.19 27.08
C TYR A 232 17.19 5.20 27.65
N ASN A 233 17.45 4.31 28.59
CA ASN A 233 18.72 4.22 29.30
C ASN A 233 19.27 2.79 29.26
N VAL A 234 20.52 2.67 28.88
CA VAL A 234 21.32 1.45 29.03
C VAL A 234 22.36 1.69 30.11
N SER A 235 22.38 0.84 31.11
CA SER A 235 23.40 0.84 32.17
C SER A 235 23.60 -0.61 32.61
N GLU A 236 24.47 -1.33 31.91
CA GLU A 236 24.62 -2.77 32.04
C GLU A 236 26.08 -3.18 31.91
N PHE A 237 26.52 -4.14 32.74
CA PHE A 237 27.86 -4.70 32.63
C PHE A 237 27.88 -5.78 31.53
N ASN A 238 28.79 -5.63 30.56
CA ASN A 238 29.07 -6.64 29.55
C ASN A 238 30.27 -7.49 30.00
N SER A 239 29.99 -8.71 30.36
CA SER A 239 30.98 -9.68 30.86
C SER A 239 31.72 -10.44 29.76
N SER A 240 31.50 -10.13 28.47
CA SER A 240 32.27 -10.72 27.38
C SER A 240 33.75 -10.46 27.59
N ALA A 241 34.60 -11.47 27.38
CA ALA A 241 36.02 -11.37 27.64
C ALA A 241 36.72 -10.21 26.92
N SER A 242 36.23 -9.87 25.73
CA SER A 242 36.74 -8.75 24.92
C SER A 242 36.22 -7.37 25.37
N VAL A 243 35.26 -7.30 26.29
CA VAL A 243 34.67 -6.03 26.77
C VAL A 243 34.96 -5.83 28.24
N ASN A 244 34.45 -6.68 29.11
CA ASN A 244 34.59 -6.64 30.57
C ASN A 244 34.41 -5.21 31.13
N ALA A 245 33.38 -4.53 30.68
CA ALA A 245 33.10 -3.13 31.00
C ALA A 245 31.58 -2.83 31.02
N SER A 246 31.20 -1.74 31.70
CA SER A 246 29.80 -1.30 31.71
C SER A 246 29.45 -0.57 30.41
N ALA A 247 28.40 -1.02 29.75
CA ALA A 247 27.75 -0.30 28.65
C ALA A 247 26.89 0.84 29.21
N SER A 248 26.95 2.01 28.56
CA SER A 248 26.15 3.17 28.93
C SER A 248 25.66 3.89 27.69
N ALA A 249 24.35 4.08 27.59
CA ALA A 249 23.71 4.90 26.57
C ALA A 249 22.46 5.57 27.15
N PHE A 250 22.36 6.87 26.97
CA PHE A 250 21.20 7.65 27.41
C PHE A 250 20.64 8.47 26.27
N TRP A 251 19.36 8.28 25.98
CA TRP A 251 18.61 9.01 24.96
C TRP A 251 17.66 9.99 25.62
N SER A 252 17.68 11.24 25.19
CA SER A 252 16.77 12.29 25.64
C SER A 252 16.19 13.05 24.46
N CYS A 253 15.11 13.81 24.68
CA CYS A 253 14.40 14.55 23.62
C CYS A 253 13.98 15.94 24.15
N ASN A 254 14.87 16.92 24.10
CA ASN A 254 14.52 18.32 24.36
C ASN A 254 15.72 19.26 24.08
N PRO A 255 15.69 20.18 23.12
CA PRO A 255 14.70 20.32 22.03
C PRO A 255 14.97 19.38 20.85
N THR A 256 16.05 18.60 20.88
CA THR A 256 16.46 17.60 19.90
C THR A 256 16.50 16.24 20.56
N ARG A 257 16.51 15.17 19.77
CA ARG A 257 16.89 13.85 20.27
C ARG A 257 18.39 13.84 20.48
N SER A 258 18.84 13.52 21.68
CA SER A 258 20.25 13.50 22.02
C SER A 258 20.65 12.13 22.54
N LEU A 259 21.83 11.68 22.15
CA LEU A 259 22.50 10.50 22.67
C LEU A 259 23.76 10.89 23.40
N VAL A 260 23.93 10.38 24.63
CA VAL A 260 25.22 10.32 25.31
C VAL A 260 25.54 8.85 25.55
N SER A 261 26.71 8.38 25.10
CA SER A 261 27.08 6.97 25.16
C SER A 261 28.57 6.77 25.30
N ASN A 262 28.97 5.62 25.86
CA ASN A 262 30.35 5.19 25.83
C ASN A 262 30.65 4.16 24.70
N ALA A 263 29.71 3.89 23.81
CA ALA A 263 29.78 2.97 22.67
C ALA A 263 30.21 1.53 23.05
N ILE A 264 30.13 1.16 24.34
CA ILE A 264 30.31 -0.21 24.77
C ILE A 264 29.03 -1.01 24.48
N PRO A 265 29.10 -2.10 23.69
CA PRO A 265 27.92 -2.92 23.42
C PRO A 265 27.40 -3.59 24.69
N ASN A 266 26.08 -3.67 24.85
CA ASN A 266 25.41 -4.29 26.01
C ASN A 266 24.96 -5.74 25.74
N HIS A 267 25.58 -6.41 24.81
CA HIS A 267 25.34 -7.79 24.41
C HIS A 267 26.67 -8.52 24.19
N PRO A 268 26.68 -9.86 24.12
CA PRO A 268 27.88 -10.62 23.82
C PRO A 268 28.51 -10.19 22.48
N VAL A 269 29.82 -10.10 22.46
CA VAL A 269 30.62 -9.77 21.28
C VAL A 269 31.63 -10.89 21.01
N GLY A 270 32.19 -10.90 19.80
CA GLY A 270 33.26 -11.79 19.43
C GLY A 270 34.57 -11.51 20.15
N THR A 271 35.60 -12.27 19.81
CA THR A 271 36.95 -12.08 20.37
C THR A 271 37.66 -10.92 19.69
N PHE A 272 38.04 -9.91 20.49
CA PHE A 272 38.89 -8.79 20.07
C PHE A 272 40.04 -8.58 21.10
N PRO A 273 41.29 -8.40 20.68
CA PRO A 273 41.76 -8.45 19.29
C PRO A 273 41.65 -9.85 18.67
N ASN A 274 41.59 -9.92 17.34
CA ASN A 274 41.68 -11.16 16.59
C ASN A 274 42.69 -11.06 15.44
N ALA A 275 42.91 -12.14 14.70
CA ALA A 275 43.93 -12.18 13.65
C ALA A 275 43.71 -11.15 12.54
N ASN A 276 42.47 -10.73 12.27
CA ASN A 276 42.14 -9.80 11.21
C ASN A 276 41.72 -8.40 11.75
N ASN A 277 41.55 -8.28 13.06
CA ASN A 277 41.27 -7.00 13.74
C ASN A 277 42.11 -6.95 15.03
N PRO A 278 43.27 -6.28 15.04
CA PRO A 278 44.17 -6.23 16.19
C PRO A 278 43.73 -5.26 17.28
N ASN A 279 42.58 -4.58 17.12
CA ASN A 279 42.12 -3.54 18.02
C ASN A 279 41.33 -4.11 19.20
N THR A 280 41.42 -3.47 20.34
CA THR A 280 40.64 -3.80 21.55
C THR A 280 39.49 -2.84 21.73
N ILE A 281 38.35 -3.34 22.21
CA ILE A 281 37.17 -2.51 22.52
C ILE A 281 37.52 -1.59 23.69
N ARG A 282 37.25 -0.30 23.52
CA ARG A 282 37.44 0.74 24.53
C ARG A 282 36.25 1.67 24.57
N ALA A 283 35.96 2.18 25.77
CA ALA A 283 34.93 3.19 25.96
C ALA A 283 35.27 4.44 25.15
N GLN A 284 34.27 5.01 24.53
CA GLN A 284 34.30 6.25 23.79
C GLN A 284 33.55 7.36 24.55
N SER A 285 33.61 8.58 24.06
CA SER A 285 32.76 9.66 24.53
C SER A 285 31.89 10.14 23.37
N ILE A 286 30.73 9.55 23.24
CA ILE A 286 29.78 9.87 22.18
C ILE A 286 28.77 10.89 22.69
N ALA A 287 28.64 12.00 21.96
CA ALA A 287 27.55 12.96 22.09
C ALA A 287 27.00 13.24 20.68
N ALA A 288 25.77 12.82 20.41
CA ALA A 288 25.14 12.99 19.10
C ALA A 288 23.74 13.58 19.25
N THR A 289 23.34 14.37 18.27
CA THR A 289 22.02 15.01 18.21
C THR A 289 21.33 14.70 16.88
N PHE A 290 20.01 14.55 16.94
CA PHE A 290 19.17 14.16 15.81
C PHE A 290 17.91 15.01 15.76
N PRO A 291 17.35 15.31 14.57
CA PRO A 291 16.07 15.97 14.47
C PRO A 291 14.96 15.17 15.15
N LEU A 292 14.14 15.81 15.97
CA LEU A 292 12.89 15.22 16.50
C LEU A 292 11.76 15.25 15.46
N ARG A 293 11.89 16.12 14.46
CA ARG A 293 10.91 16.29 13.38
C ARG A 293 11.58 16.08 12.03
N PRO A 294 12.04 14.84 11.75
CA PRO A 294 12.69 14.55 10.48
C PRO A 294 11.72 14.75 9.31
N SER A 295 12.25 15.20 8.19
CA SER A 295 11.51 15.36 6.95
C SER A 295 12.30 14.83 5.78
N VAL A 296 11.65 14.16 4.84
CA VAL A 296 12.29 13.70 3.62
C VAL A 296 12.58 14.90 2.71
N SER A 297 13.85 15.22 2.51
CA SER A 297 14.30 16.41 1.77
C SER A 297 14.93 16.11 0.41
N SER A 298 15.37 14.87 0.17
CA SER A 298 16.05 14.48 -1.07
C SER A 298 15.49 13.21 -1.66
N ALA A 299 15.22 13.21 -2.96
CA ALA A 299 14.80 12.00 -3.68
C ALA A 299 15.91 10.95 -3.74
N ASN A 300 17.17 11.38 -3.88
CA ASN A 300 18.32 10.49 -4.08
C ASN A 300 19.11 10.19 -2.80
N GLY A 301 18.80 10.87 -1.71
CA GLY A 301 19.53 10.74 -0.45
C GLY A 301 20.94 11.30 -0.48
N THR A 302 21.51 11.53 0.70
CA THR A 302 22.89 11.99 0.88
C THR A 302 23.72 10.83 1.45
N ASN A 303 24.79 10.43 0.77
CA ASN A 303 25.68 9.38 1.23
C ASN A 303 26.42 9.80 2.50
N VAL A 304 26.55 8.89 3.46
CA VAL A 304 27.16 9.14 4.77
C VAL A 304 28.09 8.00 5.18
N MET A 305 29.10 8.35 5.98
CA MET A 305 30.01 7.38 6.59
C MET A 305 29.42 6.81 7.89
N VAL A 306 28.86 7.66 8.73
CA VAL A 306 28.10 7.24 9.93
C VAL A 306 26.64 7.49 9.65
N SER A 307 25.86 6.43 9.57
CA SER A 307 24.45 6.55 9.17
C SER A 307 23.49 6.71 10.35
N GLY A 308 23.92 6.40 11.58
CA GLY A 308 23.11 6.53 12.78
C GLY A 308 23.70 5.78 13.96
N TYR A 309 22.92 5.69 15.04
CA TYR A 309 23.30 4.98 16.26
C TYR A 309 22.18 4.02 16.69
N ALA A 310 22.62 2.84 17.12
CA ALA A 310 21.74 1.87 17.77
C ALA A 310 21.28 2.38 19.13
N ILE A 311 20.16 1.84 19.65
CA ILE A 311 19.60 2.25 20.95
C ILE A 311 20.57 2.01 22.10
N ASN A 312 21.52 1.07 21.96
CA ASN A 312 22.60 0.83 22.93
C ASN A 312 23.80 1.78 22.75
N GLY A 313 23.71 2.78 21.88
CA GLY A 313 24.71 3.81 21.68
C GLY A 313 25.91 3.41 20.81
N VAL A 314 25.89 2.23 20.19
CA VAL A 314 26.87 1.80 19.20
C VAL A 314 26.50 2.34 17.83
N LYS A 315 27.46 2.88 17.07
CA LYS A 315 27.20 3.46 15.76
C LYS A 315 26.97 2.42 14.67
N PHE A 316 26.20 2.84 13.65
CA PHE A 316 26.11 2.16 12.35
C PHE A 316 27.04 2.83 11.35
N GLU A 317 27.92 2.05 10.72
CA GLU A 317 28.87 2.51 9.72
C GLU A 317 28.72 1.69 8.44
N PRO A 318 28.09 2.24 7.37
CA PRO A 318 27.73 1.47 6.17
C PRO A 318 28.91 1.17 5.25
N GLY A 319 30.07 1.75 5.46
CA GLY A 319 31.24 1.59 4.62
C GLY A 319 32.48 1.21 5.42
N THR A 320 33.55 0.95 4.71
CA THR A 320 34.89 0.82 5.30
C THR A 320 35.79 1.95 4.79
N GLY A 321 36.87 2.26 5.53
CA GLY A 321 37.96 3.09 5.04
C GLY A 321 38.80 2.38 3.96
N GLY A 322 38.66 1.06 3.84
CA GLY A 322 39.48 0.24 2.95
C GLY A 322 39.20 0.50 1.46
N THR A 323 40.24 0.66 0.69
CA THR A 323 40.17 0.88 -0.77
C THR A 323 41.24 0.08 -1.51
N CYS A 324 40.93 -0.24 -2.78
CA CYS A 324 41.92 -0.75 -3.74
C CYS A 324 42.05 0.22 -4.92
N ASP A 325 43.23 0.31 -5.53
CA ASP A 325 43.38 0.93 -6.83
C ASP A 325 42.96 -0.03 -7.97
N GLY A 326 42.93 0.47 -9.20
CA GLY A 326 42.62 -0.33 -10.40
C GLY A 326 43.85 -1.00 -11.03
N ALA A 327 44.99 -1.04 -10.34
CA ALA A 327 46.25 -1.64 -10.86
C ALA A 327 46.14 -3.18 -10.95
N SER A 328 47.12 -3.81 -11.65
CA SER A 328 47.19 -5.25 -11.75
C SER A 328 48.62 -5.71 -11.42
N PRO A 329 48.88 -6.31 -10.24
CA PRO A 329 47.93 -6.57 -9.13
C PRO A 329 47.50 -5.26 -8.44
N PRO A 330 46.26 -5.19 -7.88
CA PRO A 330 45.77 -3.97 -7.22
C PRO A 330 46.47 -3.78 -5.88
N ASN A 331 46.76 -2.49 -5.55
CA ASN A 331 47.19 -2.10 -4.22
C ASN A 331 45.95 -1.84 -3.36
N CYS A 332 45.77 -2.65 -2.33
CA CYS A 332 44.66 -2.54 -1.40
C CYS A 332 45.15 -2.06 -0.02
N ASN A 333 44.47 -1.07 0.55
CA ASN A 333 44.77 -0.54 1.87
C ASN A 333 43.51 -0.60 2.74
N PHE A 334 43.55 -1.34 3.84
CA PHE A 334 42.44 -1.52 4.78
C PHE A 334 42.17 -0.33 5.67
N ASN A 335 43.18 0.55 5.87
CA ASN A 335 43.09 1.70 6.77
C ASN A 335 42.79 3.03 6.04
N GLY A 336 42.32 2.96 4.83
CA GLY A 336 42.10 4.11 3.98
C GLY A 336 43.22 4.33 2.96
N GLY A 337 42.91 4.98 1.88
CA GLY A 337 43.81 5.24 0.77
C GLY A 337 43.08 5.89 -0.38
N GLY A 338 43.84 6.35 -1.38
CA GLY A 338 43.30 7.02 -2.57
C GLY A 338 42.73 6.09 -3.64
N GLY A 339 42.51 4.81 -3.34
CA GLY A 339 41.98 3.84 -4.30
C GLY A 339 40.51 4.11 -4.66
N ALA A 340 40.18 3.89 -5.94
CA ALA A 340 38.81 4.13 -6.45
C ALA A 340 37.79 3.09 -6.01
N TRP A 341 38.25 1.87 -5.64
CA TRP A 341 37.38 0.74 -5.33
C TRP A 341 37.23 0.55 -3.82
N ARG A 342 36.06 0.89 -3.28
CA ARG A 342 35.79 0.77 -1.84
C ARG A 342 35.44 -0.65 -1.49
N MET A 343 36.16 -1.20 -0.50
CA MET A 343 35.92 -2.54 0.02
C MET A 343 34.57 -2.61 0.74
N GLU A 344 33.85 -3.71 0.58
CA GLU A 344 32.64 -4.00 1.36
C GLU A 344 33.01 -4.78 2.62
N ALA A 345 32.60 -4.29 3.79
CA ALA A 345 32.96 -4.87 5.09
C ALA A 345 32.44 -6.30 5.27
N LEU A 346 31.28 -6.60 4.73
CA LEU A 346 30.60 -7.89 4.84
C LEU A 346 30.65 -8.68 3.54
N ALA A 347 31.57 -8.35 2.62
CA ALA A 347 31.76 -9.07 1.38
C ALA A 347 32.15 -10.53 1.65
N PRO A 348 31.44 -11.50 1.07
CA PRO A 348 31.79 -12.90 1.26
C PRO A 348 33.19 -13.18 0.67
N SER A 349 34.09 -13.67 1.49
CA SER A 349 35.41 -14.25 1.14
C SER A 349 36.50 -13.31 0.60
N SER A 350 36.27 -12.02 0.35
CA SER A 350 37.28 -11.18 -0.28
C SER A 350 38.15 -10.39 0.69
N PHE A 351 37.51 -9.80 1.69
CA PHE A 351 38.15 -8.98 2.72
C PHE A 351 37.71 -9.44 4.10
N ASN A 352 38.65 -9.73 4.95
CA ASN A 352 38.34 -10.11 6.33
C ASN A 352 38.76 -8.99 7.28
N PHE A 353 37.78 -8.22 7.73
CA PHE A 353 37.95 -7.15 8.69
C PHE A 353 37.85 -7.62 10.15
N GLY A 354 37.78 -8.94 10.37
CA GLY A 354 37.67 -9.53 11.70
C GLY A 354 36.35 -9.22 12.39
N THR A 355 35.25 -9.16 11.61
CA THR A 355 33.91 -8.94 12.15
C THR A 355 33.43 -10.13 12.98
N ASP A 356 32.64 -9.85 14.03
CA ASP A 356 32.00 -10.85 14.86
C ASP A 356 30.59 -11.24 14.34
N ASP A 357 29.89 -12.11 15.07
CA ASP A 357 28.51 -12.54 14.74
C ASP A 357 27.47 -11.42 14.78
N ASN A 358 27.85 -10.24 15.25
CA ASN A 358 27.03 -9.03 15.22
C ASN A 358 27.28 -8.17 13.97
N ASN A 359 28.02 -8.68 12.99
CA ASN A 359 28.46 -7.91 11.82
C ASN A 359 29.20 -6.62 12.21
N ALA A 360 30.01 -6.69 13.23
CA ALA A 360 30.69 -5.55 13.84
C ALA A 360 32.18 -5.84 14.01
N HIS A 361 32.98 -4.78 14.03
CA HIS A 361 34.40 -4.86 14.39
C HIS A 361 34.85 -3.63 15.18
N VAL A 362 36.16 -3.53 15.45
CA VAL A 362 36.74 -2.48 16.29
C VAL A 362 37.66 -1.58 15.46
N GLN A 363 37.45 -0.28 15.50
CA GLN A 363 38.35 0.70 14.87
C GLN A 363 39.67 0.84 15.64
N PRO A 364 40.73 1.41 15.03
CA PRO A 364 42.00 1.69 15.74
C PRO A 364 41.85 2.54 17.00
N THR A 365 40.80 3.37 17.10
CA THR A 365 40.44 4.14 18.30
C THR A 365 39.90 3.27 19.44
N GLY A 366 39.56 2.03 19.18
CA GLY A 366 38.88 1.13 20.11
C GLY A 366 37.35 1.17 20.04
N GLU A 367 36.78 1.92 19.08
CA GLU A 367 35.34 2.02 18.91
C GLU A 367 34.75 0.79 18.21
N TYR A 368 33.87 0.08 18.90
CA TYR A 368 33.08 -1.01 18.33
C TYR A 368 31.91 -0.43 17.51
N HIS A 369 31.64 -0.96 16.32
CA HIS A 369 30.58 -0.46 15.45
C HIS A 369 30.03 -1.54 14.53
N TYR A 370 28.75 -1.35 14.10
CA TYR A 370 28.02 -2.28 13.24
C TYR A 370 28.15 -1.92 11.77
N HIS A 371 28.43 -2.92 10.92
CA HIS A 371 28.32 -2.83 9.46
C HIS A 371 27.05 -3.48 8.91
N GLY A 372 26.33 -4.23 9.74
CA GLY A 372 25.13 -4.97 9.36
C GLY A 372 24.23 -5.24 10.56
N MET A 373 23.55 -6.37 10.52
CA MET A 373 22.57 -6.78 11.51
C MET A 373 23.18 -6.93 12.90
N PRO A 374 22.78 -6.12 13.90
CA PRO A 374 23.29 -6.23 15.26
C PRO A 374 22.60 -7.40 16.00
N THR A 375 22.97 -8.61 15.66
CA THR A 375 22.27 -9.85 16.06
C THR A 375 22.15 -10.00 17.58
N GLY A 376 23.20 -9.68 18.33
CA GLY A 376 23.18 -9.72 19.80
C GLY A 376 22.22 -8.70 20.41
N LEU A 377 22.16 -7.48 19.86
CA LEU A 377 21.21 -6.46 20.28
C LEU A 377 19.76 -6.90 20.01
N ILE A 378 19.49 -7.42 18.80
CA ILE A 378 18.15 -7.90 18.43
C ILE A 378 17.71 -9.06 19.31
N THR A 379 18.60 -10.00 19.59
CA THR A 379 18.34 -11.13 20.49
C THR A 379 18.00 -10.62 21.88
N LYS A 380 18.74 -9.64 22.39
CA LYS A 380 18.50 -9.02 23.69
C LYS A 380 17.15 -8.31 23.76
N LEU A 381 16.71 -7.66 22.69
CA LEU A 381 15.40 -7.01 22.61
C LEU A 381 14.23 -8.00 22.60
N GLY A 382 14.48 -9.28 22.28
CA GLY A 382 13.51 -10.37 22.48
C GLY A 382 12.24 -10.27 21.64
N LYS A 383 12.26 -9.55 20.49
CA LYS A 383 11.07 -9.31 19.67
C LYS A 383 10.81 -10.40 18.62
N GLY A 384 11.70 -11.38 18.48
CA GLY A 384 11.55 -12.48 17.49
C GLY A 384 11.44 -11.97 16.06
N THR A 385 10.36 -12.33 15.37
CA THR A 385 10.06 -11.90 14.00
C THR A 385 9.24 -10.62 13.93
N ALA A 386 9.06 -9.91 15.04
CA ALA A 386 8.34 -8.64 15.05
C ALA A 386 9.20 -7.51 14.46
N MET A 387 8.54 -6.49 13.93
CA MET A 387 9.17 -5.24 13.53
C MET A 387 9.83 -4.60 14.77
N THR A 388 11.15 -4.44 14.74
CA THR A 388 11.94 -4.05 15.93
C THR A 388 12.72 -2.78 15.66
N LEU A 389 12.41 -1.71 16.41
CA LEU A 389 13.17 -0.46 16.40
C LEU A 389 14.53 -0.71 17.07
N VAL A 390 15.63 -0.49 16.34
CA VAL A 390 16.99 -0.77 16.80
C VAL A 390 17.87 0.48 16.90
N GLY A 391 17.42 1.62 16.38
CA GLY A 391 18.24 2.83 16.41
C GLY A 391 17.58 4.04 15.74
N TRP A 392 18.38 5.08 15.63
CA TRP A 392 18.02 6.35 14.98
C TRP A 392 19.09 6.73 13.97
N ALA A 393 18.67 7.06 12.75
CA ALA A 393 19.53 7.58 11.71
C ALA A 393 19.92 9.04 11.99
N ALA A 394 21.03 9.49 11.43
CA ALA A 394 21.56 10.83 11.67
C ALA A 394 20.59 11.95 11.24
N ASP A 395 19.64 11.68 10.35
CA ASP A 395 18.57 12.58 9.95
C ASP A 395 17.30 12.48 10.81
N GLY A 396 17.34 11.70 11.90
CA GLY A 396 16.25 11.56 12.88
C GLY A 396 15.18 10.53 12.55
N PHE A 397 15.28 9.85 11.42
CA PHE A 397 14.37 8.75 11.11
C PHE A 397 14.71 7.48 11.88
N PRO A 398 13.71 6.65 12.25
CA PRO A 398 13.94 5.40 12.96
C PRO A 398 14.58 4.33 12.07
N ILE A 399 15.38 3.46 12.69
CA ILE A 399 16.02 2.31 12.05
C ILE A 399 15.41 1.03 12.63
N TYR A 400 14.87 0.18 11.75
CA TYR A 400 14.28 -1.12 12.12
C TYR A 400 15.16 -2.27 11.63
N ALA A 401 15.07 -3.41 12.34
CA ALA A 401 15.75 -4.64 11.94
C ALA A 401 14.84 -5.51 11.10
N ARG A 402 15.33 -5.92 9.97
CA ARG A 402 14.90 -6.89 8.94
C ARG A 402 13.39 -7.03 8.62
N TYR A 403 12.49 -6.90 9.59
CA TYR A 403 11.07 -7.20 9.43
C TYR A 403 10.20 -5.96 9.25
N GLY A 404 9.10 -6.11 8.50
CA GLY A 404 8.07 -5.09 8.35
C GLY A 404 6.78 -5.67 7.78
N TYR A 405 5.72 -4.89 7.78
CA TYR A 405 4.42 -5.31 7.26
C TYR A 405 4.48 -5.57 5.75
N THR A 406 3.79 -6.60 5.27
CA THR A 406 3.71 -6.95 3.84
C THR A 406 3.15 -5.78 3.03
N ASN A 407 2.07 -5.15 3.51
CA ASN A 407 1.65 -3.84 3.03
C ASN A 407 2.21 -2.76 3.97
N ALA A 408 3.07 -1.90 3.44
CA ALA A 408 3.74 -0.87 4.23
C ALA A 408 2.78 0.07 4.98
N ASN A 409 1.57 0.28 4.47
CA ASN A 409 0.60 1.22 5.02
C ASN A 409 -0.50 0.56 5.87
N ASP A 410 -0.37 -0.74 6.17
CA ASP A 410 -1.41 -1.50 6.87
C ASP A 410 -0.80 -2.44 7.91
N ALA A 411 -0.92 -2.07 9.18
CA ALA A 411 -0.41 -2.84 10.32
C ALA A 411 -1.20 -4.15 10.58
N SER A 412 -2.32 -4.37 9.91
CA SER A 412 -3.08 -5.63 10.01
C SER A 412 -2.52 -6.74 9.12
N THR A 413 -1.64 -6.40 8.17
CA THR A 413 -1.03 -7.37 7.27
C THR A 413 0.10 -8.16 7.94
N ALA A 414 0.38 -9.35 7.41
CA ALA A 414 1.45 -10.19 7.94
C ALA A 414 2.80 -9.48 7.92
N ILE A 415 3.63 -9.78 8.90
CA ILE A 415 5.03 -9.35 8.94
C ILE A 415 5.87 -10.29 8.08
N LYS A 416 6.78 -9.73 7.28
CA LYS A 416 7.77 -10.47 6.49
C LYS A 416 9.15 -9.88 6.65
N GLU A 417 10.17 -10.63 6.27
CA GLU A 417 11.51 -10.08 6.06
C GLU A 417 11.49 -9.16 4.83
N LEU A 418 12.00 -7.94 5.00
CA LEU A 418 12.07 -6.94 3.93
C LEU A 418 13.34 -7.14 3.11
N THR A 419 13.18 -7.03 1.80
CA THR A 419 14.25 -7.23 0.84
C THR A 419 14.76 -5.90 0.30
N SER A 420 16.08 -5.80 0.15
CA SER A 420 16.73 -4.67 -0.51
C SER A 420 16.45 -4.67 -2.02
N SER A 421 16.43 -3.49 -2.62
CA SER A 421 16.37 -3.33 -4.08
C SER A 421 17.74 -3.17 -4.73
N TRP A 422 18.81 -3.56 -4.05
CA TRP A 422 20.16 -3.63 -4.58
C TRP A 422 20.51 -5.06 -5.01
N ARG A 423 21.27 -5.18 -6.09
CA ARG A 423 21.81 -6.45 -6.55
C ARG A 423 23.25 -6.31 -7.03
N ILE A 424 23.96 -7.41 -7.11
CA ILE A 424 25.29 -7.47 -7.74
C ILE A 424 25.10 -7.26 -9.26
N LYS A 425 25.93 -6.39 -9.85
CA LYS A 425 25.99 -6.17 -11.30
C LYS A 425 26.35 -7.47 -12.03
N ALA A 426 25.73 -7.68 -13.19
CA ALA A 426 26.01 -8.86 -14.03
C ALA A 426 27.43 -8.83 -14.63
N THR A 427 27.97 -7.62 -14.85
CA THR A 427 29.31 -7.42 -15.42
C THR A 427 30.10 -6.43 -14.58
N PRO A 428 31.42 -6.63 -14.40
CA PRO A 428 32.26 -5.67 -13.68
C PRO A 428 32.40 -4.35 -14.46
N ASP A 429 32.51 -3.26 -13.72
CA ASP A 429 32.80 -1.95 -14.31
C ASP A 429 34.24 -1.88 -14.83
N SER A 430 34.49 -0.98 -15.79
CA SER A 430 35.85 -0.73 -16.33
C SER A 430 36.81 -0.28 -15.25
N GLY A 431 38.03 -0.82 -15.25
CA GLY A 431 39.07 -0.52 -14.24
C GLY A 431 38.88 -1.17 -12.88
N ARG A 432 37.89 -2.05 -12.73
CA ARG A 432 37.71 -2.86 -11.53
C ARG A 432 38.86 -3.87 -11.37
N PRO A 433 39.37 -4.09 -10.14
CA PRO A 433 40.29 -5.21 -9.87
C PRO A 433 39.72 -6.54 -10.33
N ALA A 434 40.59 -7.45 -10.82
CA ALA A 434 40.19 -8.70 -11.45
C ALA A 434 39.25 -9.55 -10.58
N THR A 435 38.19 -10.09 -11.17
CA THR A 435 37.19 -10.92 -10.46
C THR A 435 37.79 -12.27 -9.98
N THR A 436 38.89 -12.69 -10.54
CA THR A 436 39.66 -13.87 -10.09
C THR A 436 40.38 -13.65 -8.75
N LEU A 437 40.71 -12.38 -8.42
CA LEU A 437 41.29 -11.99 -7.14
C LEU A 437 40.22 -11.56 -6.14
N TYR A 438 39.23 -10.79 -6.63
CA TYR A 438 38.13 -10.27 -5.83
C TYR A 438 36.80 -10.55 -6.54
N PRO A 439 36.04 -11.57 -6.13
CA PRO A 439 34.75 -11.90 -6.72
C PRO A 439 33.80 -10.70 -6.74
N MET A 440 32.81 -10.70 -7.63
CA MET A 440 31.75 -9.68 -7.65
C MET A 440 31.05 -9.62 -6.29
N GLY A 441 30.77 -8.42 -5.80
CA GLY A 441 30.26 -8.16 -4.45
C GLY A 441 31.36 -7.78 -3.44
N SER A 442 32.65 -7.81 -3.84
CA SER A 442 33.77 -7.40 -2.99
C SER A 442 33.83 -5.87 -2.76
N PHE A 443 33.34 -5.11 -3.70
CA PHE A 443 33.38 -3.65 -3.67
C PHE A 443 31.99 -3.05 -3.70
N LEU A 444 31.84 -1.85 -3.12
CA LEU A 444 30.58 -1.07 -3.17
C LEU A 444 30.09 -0.86 -4.60
N GLN A 445 31.02 -0.60 -5.52
CA GLN A 445 30.74 -0.36 -6.92
C GLN A 445 30.26 -1.61 -7.68
N ASP A 446 30.38 -2.79 -7.10
CA ASP A 446 29.87 -4.04 -7.68
C ASP A 446 28.34 -4.12 -7.61
N TYR A 447 27.70 -3.24 -6.87
CA TYR A 447 26.27 -3.27 -6.68
C TYR A 447 25.55 -2.16 -7.47
N GLU A 448 24.33 -2.45 -7.88
CA GLU A 448 23.43 -1.50 -8.53
C GLU A 448 22.05 -1.51 -7.86
N TYR A 449 21.46 -0.32 -7.76
CA TYR A 449 20.08 -0.17 -7.32
C TYR A 449 19.12 -0.39 -8.49
N VAL A 450 18.09 -1.22 -8.29
CA VAL A 450 17.04 -1.49 -9.28
C VAL A 450 15.69 -1.21 -8.62
N ALA A 451 15.04 -0.11 -9.02
CA ALA A 451 13.77 0.30 -8.45
C ALA A 451 12.71 -0.81 -8.58
N GLY A 452 12.07 -1.17 -7.46
CA GLY A 452 11.04 -2.19 -7.44
C GLY A 452 11.53 -3.64 -7.43
N LEU A 453 12.85 -3.89 -7.36
CA LEU A 453 13.41 -5.23 -7.21
C LEU A 453 13.04 -5.86 -5.86
N GLY A 454 13.07 -5.05 -4.80
CA GLY A 454 12.72 -5.42 -3.43
C GLY A 454 11.71 -4.46 -2.81
N ASP A 455 11.64 -4.46 -1.50
CA ASP A 455 10.67 -3.68 -0.72
C ASP A 455 11.13 -2.25 -0.41
N LEU A 456 12.43 -1.97 -0.58
CA LEU A 456 13.12 -0.80 -0.05
C LEU A 456 13.65 0.10 -1.17
N ASP A 457 13.76 1.39 -0.88
CA ASP A 457 14.35 2.37 -1.80
C ASP A 457 15.90 2.28 -1.83
N GLN A 458 16.53 3.16 -2.59
CA GLN A 458 17.99 3.19 -2.74
C GLN A 458 18.75 3.45 -1.43
N CYS A 459 18.13 4.09 -0.44
CA CYS A 459 18.72 4.31 0.90
C CYS A 459 18.37 3.17 1.88
N ASN A 460 17.82 2.07 1.41
CA ASN A 460 17.38 0.93 2.21
C ASN A 460 16.29 1.31 3.21
N GLY A 461 15.36 2.15 2.79
CA GLY A 461 14.21 2.60 3.60
C GLY A 461 12.91 2.55 2.82
N ARG A 462 11.82 2.82 3.49
CA ARG A 462 10.48 3.00 2.90
C ARG A 462 9.57 3.82 3.82
N THR A 463 8.50 4.37 3.27
CA THR A 463 7.42 4.98 4.07
C THR A 463 6.38 3.94 4.40
N GLY A 464 5.89 3.94 5.64
CA GLY A 464 4.84 3.05 6.08
C GLY A 464 4.56 3.14 7.57
N VAL A 465 3.57 2.38 8.04
CA VAL A 465 3.22 2.27 9.45
C VAL A 465 4.21 1.37 10.19
N THR A 466 4.44 1.67 11.46
CA THR A 466 5.26 0.86 12.36
C THR A 466 4.58 0.78 13.73
N PRO A 467 5.02 -0.12 14.63
CA PRO A 467 4.44 -0.19 15.98
C PRO A 467 4.49 1.15 16.74
N GLU A 468 5.58 1.91 16.58
CA GLU A 468 5.77 3.20 17.24
C GLU A 468 5.14 4.37 16.45
N PHE A 469 4.86 4.20 15.16
CA PHE A 469 4.31 5.23 14.28
C PHE A 469 3.11 4.70 13.48
N PRO A 470 1.94 4.53 14.11
CA PRO A 470 0.75 3.93 13.47
C PRO A 470 0.16 4.81 12.35
N ASN A 471 0.50 6.09 12.30
CA ASN A 471 0.08 7.01 11.24
C ASN A 471 1.07 7.07 10.06
N GLY A 472 2.11 6.23 10.10
CA GLY A 472 3.16 6.15 9.08
C GLY A 472 4.31 7.13 9.31
N ILE A 473 5.49 6.69 8.92
CA ILE A 473 6.74 7.44 8.92
C ILE A 473 7.66 6.87 7.85
N TYR A 474 8.62 7.64 7.36
CA TYR A 474 9.74 7.07 6.64
C TYR A 474 10.69 6.40 7.65
N TYR A 475 11.20 5.22 7.34
CA TYR A 475 12.11 4.47 8.18
C TYR A 475 13.14 3.68 7.38
N TYR A 476 14.32 3.52 7.95
CA TYR A 476 15.37 2.67 7.40
C TYR A 476 15.25 1.24 7.92
N VAL A 477 15.77 0.31 7.12
CA VAL A 477 15.77 -1.11 7.48
C VAL A 477 17.17 -1.68 7.37
N ILE A 478 17.63 -2.37 8.41
CA ILE A 478 18.83 -3.19 8.34
C ILE A 478 18.43 -4.53 7.72
N THR A 479 19.11 -4.91 6.65
CA THR A 479 18.83 -6.14 5.87
C THR A 479 19.94 -7.16 5.99
N ASN A 480 19.64 -8.43 5.72
CA ASN A 480 20.63 -9.50 5.69
C ASN A 480 21.48 -9.49 4.40
N ALA A 481 21.03 -8.77 3.37
CA ALA A 481 21.75 -8.58 2.12
C ALA A 481 22.20 -7.13 1.97
N PHE A 482 23.13 -6.87 1.03
CA PHE A 482 23.56 -5.52 0.70
C PHE A 482 22.36 -4.59 0.46
N PRO A 483 22.37 -3.36 0.97
CA PRO A 483 23.50 -2.63 1.57
C PRO A 483 23.70 -2.87 3.08
N PHE A 484 23.10 -3.88 3.67
CA PHE A 484 23.12 -4.29 5.08
C PHE A 484 22.56 -3.19 6.00
N VAL A 485 23.24 -2.05 6.15
CA VAL A 485 22.76 -0.82 6.79
C VAL A 485 22.54 0.26 5.73
N HIS A 486 21.68 1.24 6.01
CA HIS A 486 21.41 2.35 5.09
C HIS A 486 22.68 3.17 4.82
N ARG A 487 22.94 3.48 3.56
CA ARG A 487 24.17 4.17 3.09
C ARG A 487 23.94 5.64 2.73
N CYS A 488 22.72 6.07 2.69
CA CYS A 488 22.34 7.45 2.46
C CYS A 488 21.18 7.86 3.37
N LEU A 489 21.05 9.15 3.57
CA LEU A 489 20.00 9.76 4.37
C LEU A 489 18.98 10.45 3.45
N ARG A 490 17.70 10.28 3.76
CA ARG A 490 16.59 10.88 3.01
C ARG A 490 16.17 12.22 3.60
N GLY A 491 16.61 12.52 4.81
CA GLY A 491 16.36 13.76 5.50
C GLY A 491 17.62 14.61 5.64
N SER A 492 17.44 15.79 6.27
CA SER A 492 18.55 16.65 6.65
C SER A 492 19.04 16.27 8.04
N THR A 493 20.36 16.22 8.21
CA THR A 493 20.96 16.10 9.54
C THR A 493 20.80 17.43 10.28
N SER A 494 20.66 17.40 11.61
CA SER A 494 20.85 18.59 12.42
C SER A 494 22.31 19.03 12.22
N THR A 495 22.53 20.16 11.57
CA THR A 495 23.82 20.81 11.64
C THR A 495 24.01 21.27 13.08
N GLY A 496 24.90 20.58 13.80
CA GLY A 496 25.37 21.03 15.10
C GLY A 496 26.21 22.29 14.97
#